data_7c0c255cd046d847f0bd671b4e6028ca
#
_entry.id   7c0c255cd046d847f0bd671b4e6028ca
#
_cell.length_a   1.000
_cell.length_b   1.000
_cell.length_c   1.000
_cell.angle_alpha   90.00
_cell.angle_beta   90.00
_cell.angle_gamma   90.00
#
_symmetry.space_group_name_H-M   'P 1'
#
loop_
_entity.id
_entity.type
_entity.pdbx_description
1 polymer ?
#
loop_
_entity_poly.entity_id
_entity_poly.type
_entity_poly.pdbx_seq_one_letter_code
_entity_poly.pdbx_strand_id
1 'polypeptide(L)'
;MKKILFAASESVPFIKTGGLADVVGSLPKWFDKKEYDVRVIIPKYMCIDEKWKSKMQYVDHFYMDLCWRRQYVGILQMELDGVTYYFIDNEYYFAGPKPYGNIYEDIEKFAFFSKAAISCSA
;
A
#
# COMPACT_ATOMS: atom_id res chain seq x y z
N MET A 1 -22.96 5.92 3.20
CA MET A 1 -21.55 6.21 3.40
C MET A 1 -20.78 5.91 2.13
N LYS A 2 -20.04 6.87 1.63
CA LYS A 2 -19.20 6.69 0.45
C LYS A 2 -17.85 6.09 0.85
N LYS A 3 -17.35 5.18 0.03
CA LYS A 3 -16.05 4.53 0.25
C LYS A 3 -15.00 5.14 -0.65
N ILE A 4 -13.88 5.55 -0.05
CA ILE A 4 -12.75 6.16 -0.77
C ILE A 4 -11.49 5.37 -0.45
N LEU A 5 -10.75 4.96 -1.47
CA LEU A 5 -9.48 4.28 -1.32
C LEU A 5 -8.37 5.13 -1.96
N PHE A 6 -7.41 5.56 -1.15
CA PHE A 6 -6.19 6.19 -1.63
C PHE A 6 -5.16 5.11 -1.93
N ALA A 7 -4.78 4.96 -3.18
CA ALA A 7 -3.70 4.05 -3.57
C ALA A 7 -2.46 4.88 -3.90
N ALA A 8 -1.38 4.67 -3.16
CA ALA A 8 -0.17 5.45 -3.30
C ALA A 8 1.07 4.60 -3.08
N SER A 9 2.21 5.10 -3.58
CA SER A 9 3.48 4.40 -3.44
C SER A 9 4.16 4.63 -2.10
N GLU A 10 3.74 5.64 -1.35
CA GLU A 10 4.29 5.95 -0.03
C GLU A 10 3.27 6.67 0.84
N SER A 11 3.44 6.61 2.15
CA SER A 11 2.63 7.33 3.15
C SER A 11 3.39 7.41 4.47
N VAL A 12 3.40 8.61 5.09
CA VAL A 12 3.87 8.68 6.48
C VAL A 12 2.84 8.00 7.39
N PRO A 13 3.22 7.44 8.51
CA PRO A 13 4.57 7.34 9.07
C PRO A 13 5.36 6.12 8.58
N PHE A 14 4.82 5.34 7.66
CA PHE A 14 5.39 4.05 7.27
C PHE A 14 6.62 4.19 6.38
N ILE A 15 6.51 5.00 5.34
CA ILE A 15 7.59 5.20 4.38
C ILE A 15 7.48 6.58 3.74
N LYS A 16 8.59 7.33 3.70
CA LYS A 16 8.61 8.65 3.11
C LYS A 16 9.90 8.84 2.31
N THR A 17 9.76 9.25 1.06
CA THR A 17 10.86 9.71 0.22
C THR A 17 10.64 11.15 -0.24
N GLY A 18 9.41 11.64 -0.22
CA GLY A 18 9.07 13.00 -0.66
C GLY A 18 7.70 13.45 -0.18
N GLY A 19 7.19 14.51 -0.79
CA GLY A 19 5.95 15.16 -0.36
C GLY A 19 4.69 14.35 -0.53
N LEU A 20 4.68 13.35 -1.42
CA LEU A 20 3.53 12.47 -1.59
C LEU A 20 3.17 11.76 -0.29
N ALA A 21 4.19 11.29 0.44
CA ALA A 21 3.96 10.59 1.70
C ALA A 21 3.24 11.45 2.73
N ASP A 22 3.56 12.75 2.78
CA ASP A 22 2.92 13.70 3.70
C ASP A 22 1.45 13.90 3.35
N VAL A 23 1.14 14.05 2.07
CA VAL A 23 -0.24 14.23 1.60
C VAL A 23 -1.07 12.98 1.90
N VAL A 24 -0.56 11.80 1.57
CA VAL A 24 -1.27 10.54 1.78
C VAL A 24 -1.47 10.26 3.26
N GLY A 25 -0.52 10.64 4.10
CA GLY A 25 -0.62 10.46 5.55
C GLY A 25 -1.54 11.46 6.24
N SER A 26 -1.83 12.60 5.60
CA SER A 26 -2.62 13.68 6.21
C SER A 26 -4.04 13.75 5.66
N LEU A 27 -4.21 13.73 4.34
CA LEU A 27 -5.47 14.00 3.68
C LEU A 27 -6.62 13.07 4.12
N PRO A 28 -6.43 11.77 4.28
CA PRO A 28 -7.52 10.88 4.72
C PRO A 28 -8.14 11.27 6.05
N LYS A 29 -7.40 11.92 6.93
CA LYS A 29 -7.87 12.31 8.26
C LYS A 29 -8.83 13.48 8.24
N TRP A 30 -8.88 14.23 7.13
CA TRP A 30 -9.73 15.40 6.98
C TRP A 30 -11.16 15.08 6.53
N PHE A 31 -11.42 13.84 6.09
CA PHE A 31 -12.76 13.44 5.67
C PHE A 31 -13.65 13.18 6.88
N ASP A 32 -14.93 13.55 6.78
CA ASP A 32 -15.92 13.26 7.81
C ASP A 32 -16.19 11.76 7.84
N LYS A 33 -15.83 11.12 8.93
CA LYS A 33 -15.99 9.67 9.11
C LYS A 33 -17.45 9.20 9.12
N LYS A 34 -18.37 10.11 9.33
CA LYS A 34 -19.81 9.80 9.27
C LYS A 34 -20.30 9.67 7.84
N GLU A 35 -19.67 10.37 6.89
CA GLU A 35 -20.06 10.39 5.49
C GLU A 35 -19.17 9.54 4.61
N TYR A 36 -17.89 9.37 4.98
CA TYR A 36 -16.88 8.71 4.16
C TYR A 36 -16.14 7.64 4.93
N ASP A 37 -16.03 6.46 4.33
CA ASP A 37 -15.12 5.41 4.79
C ASP A 37 -13.85 5.54 3.95
N VAL A 38 -12.82 6.16 4.50
CA VAL A 38 -11.58 6.44 3.80
C VAL A 38 -10.52 5.46 4.24
N ARG A 39 -9.90 4.79 3.28
CA ARG A 39 -8.82 3.83 3.54
C ARG A 39 -7.66 4.13 2.61
N VAL A 40 -6.48 3.66 3.00
CA VAL A 40 -5.24 3.85 2.25
C VAL A 40 -4.65 2.49 1.92
N ILE A 41 -4.12 2.32 0.71
CA ILE A 41 -3.39 1.12 0.32
C ILE A 41 -2.03 1.52 -0.23
N ILE A 42 -0.98 0.93 0.31
CA ILE A 42 0.41 1.15 -0.10
C ILE A 42 1.15 -0.18 -0.19
N PRO A 43 2.29 -0.23 -0.89
CA PRO A 43 3.13 -1.44 -0.87
C PRO A 43 3.72 -1.70 0.50
N LYS A 44 3.85 -2.97 0.87
CA LYS A 44 4.58 -3.36 2.08
C LYS A 44 6.06 -3.51 1.75
N TYR A 45 6.78 -2.40 1.77
CA TYR A 45 8.23 -2.43 1.52
C TYR A 45 8.98 -3.10 2.65
N MET A 46 10.03 -3.84 2.31
CA MET A 46 10.91 -4.43 3.31
C MET A 46 11.62 -3.36 4.16
N CYS A 47 11.80 -2.16 3.60
CA CYS A 47 12.45 -1.05 4.30
C CYS A 47 11.54 -0.32 5.29
N ILE A 48 10.26 -0.68 5.40
CA ILE A 48 9.39 -0.12 6.45
C ILE A 48 9.91 -0.59 7.81
N ASP A 49 9.93 0.32 8.79
CA ASP A 49 10.43 0.03 10.13
C ASP A 49 9.67 -1.15 10.75
N GLU A 50 10.39 -2.03 11.43
CA GLU A 50 9.83 -3.22 12.04
C GLU A 50 8.75 -2.92 13.07
N LYS A 51 8.82 -1.77 13.76
CA LYS A 51 7.78 -1.36 14.72
C LYS A 51 6.40 -1.26 14.06
N TRP A 52 6.34 -0.89 12.78
CA TRP A 52 5.10 -0.84 12.02
C TRP A 52 4.73 -2.20 11.47
N LYS A 53 5.71 -2.93 10.91
CA LYS A 53 5.47 -4.27 10.34
C LYS A 53 4.94 -5.24 11.38
N SER A 54 5.41 -5.15 12.62
CA SER A 54 4.95 -6.02 13.71
C SER A 54 3.49 -5.79 14.10
N LYS A 55 2.93 -4.63 13.76
CA LYS A 55 1.53 -4.28 14.05
C LYS A 55 0.58 -4.62 12.91
N MET A 56 1.11 -4.98 11.75
CA MET A 56 0.30 -5.34 10.59
C MET A 56 -0.33 -6.71 10.79
N GLN A 57 -1.61 -6.82 10.47
CA GLN A 57 -2.36 -8.07 10.59
C GLN A 57 -2.62 -8.63 9.20
N TYR A 58 -2.33 -9.91 9.03
CA TYR A 58 -2.64 -10.62 7.79
C TYR A 58 -4.16 -10.66 7.59
N VAL A 59 -4.62 -10.28 6.39
CA VAL A 59 -6.04 -10.31 6.04
C VAL A 59 -6.33 -11.44 5.09
N ASP A 60 -5.64 -11.49 3.96
CA ASP A 60 -5.89 -12.47 2.91
C ASP A 60 -4.74 -12.46 1.91
N HIS A 61 -4.81 -13.37 0.96
CA HIS A 61 -3.90 -13.36 -0.19
C HIS A 61 -4.61 -13.92 -1.41
N PHE A 62 -4.09 -13.57 -2.57
CA PHE A 62 -4.53 -14.16 -3.83
C PHE A 62 -3.36 -14.14 -4.82
N TYR A 63 -3.55 -14.76 -5.96
CA TYR A 63 -2.57 -14.76 -7.04
C TYR A 63 -3.16 -14.03 -8.23
N MET A 64 -2.34 -13.25 -8.91
CA MET A 64 -2.74 -12.58 -10.13
C MET A 64 -1.65 -12.69 -11.18
N ASP A 65 -2.06 -12.64 -12.44
CA ASP A 65 -1.12 -12.68 -13.56
C ASP A 65 -0.69 -11.25 -13.90
N LEU A 66 0.63 -11.06 -14.02
CA LEU A 66 1.22 -9.85 -14.54
C LEU A 66 2.11 -10.24 -15.72
N CYS A 67 1.73 -9.81 -16.93
CA CYS A 67 2.33 -10.25 -18.16
C CYS A 67 2.23 -11.77 -18.28
N TRP A 68 3.36 -12.48 -18.24
CA TRP A 68 3.43 -13.94 -18.36
C TRP A 68 3.72 -14.64 -17.03
N ARG A 69 3.77 -13.86 -15.93
CA ARG A 69 4.09 -14.41 -14.60
C ARG A 69 2.87 -14.35 -13.68
N ARG A 70 2.72 -15.40 -12.89
CA ARG A 70 1.74 -15.44 -11.82
C ARG A 70 2.39 -14.96 -10.53
N GLN A 71 1.82 -13.91 -9.92
CA GLN A 71 2.40 -13.26 -8.75
C GLN A 71 1.52 -13.42 -7.52
N TYR A 72 2.17 -13.62 -6.37
CA TYR A 72 1.52 -13.62 -5.07
C TYR A 72 1.16 -12.20 -4.67
N VAL A 73 -0.05 -12.03 -4.12
CA VAL A 73 -0.52 -10.76 -3.57
C VAL A 73 -1.00 -11.01 -2.16
N GLY A 74 -0.22 -10.58 -1.18
CA GLY A 74 -0.62 -10.63 0.22
C GLY A 74 -1.25 -9.31 0.64
N ILE A 75 -2.24 -9.37 1.52
CA ILE A 75 -2.92 -8.19 2.05
C ILE A 75 -2.79 -8.20 3.57
N LEU A 76 -2.20 -7.15 4.11
CA LEU A 76 -2.14 -6.92 5.54
C LEU A 76 -2.83 -5.61 5.85
N GLN A 77 -3.25 -5.43 7.09
CA GLN A 77 -3.91 -4.19 7.50
C GLN A 77 -3.43 -3.71 8.85
N MET A 78 -3.57 -2.42 9.07
CA MET A 78 -3.30 -1.76 10.33
C MET A 78 -4.16 -0.52 10.42
N GLU A 79 -4.66 -0.20 11.61
CA GLU A 79 -5.38 1.04 11.85
C GLU A 79 -4.48 2.03 12.58
N LEU A 80 -4.47 3.27 12.12
CA LEU A 80 -3.70 4.35 12.72
C LEU A 80 -4.51 5.65 12.63
N ASP A 81 -4.70 6.31 13.78
CA ASP A 81 -5.44 7.58 13.87
C ASP A 81 -6.83 7.52 13.22
N GLY A 82 -7.50 6.38 13.34
CA GLY A 82 -8.84 6.18 12.80
C GLY A 82 -8.90 5.91 11.30
N VAL A 83 -7.76 5.73 10.65
CA VAL A 83 -7.68 5.39 9.22
C VAL A 83 -7.18 3.96 9.08
N THR A 84 -7.84 3.17 8.25
CA THR A 84 -7.40 1.82 7.94
C THR A 84 -6.41 1.85 6.79
N TYR A 85 -5.23 1.27 7.01
CA TYR A 85 -4.18 1.13 6.02
C TYR A 85 -4.07 -0.33 5.59
N TYR A 86 -4.05 -0.55 4.28
CA TYR A 86 -3.76 -1.85 3.69
C TYR A 86 -2.37 -1.85 3.10
N PHE A 87 -1.69 -2.98 3.22
CA PHE A 87 -0.34 -3.16 2.70
C PHE A 87 -0.33 -4.34 1.74
N ILE A 88 0.14 -4.09 0.52
CA ILE A 88 0.29 -5.15 -0.48
C ILE A 88 1.66 -5.77 -0.31
N ASP A 89 1.69 -7.08 -0.05
CA ASP A 89 2.91 -7.83 0.16
C ASP A 89 3.30 -8.63 -1.08
N ASN A 90 4.52 -8.43 -1.52
CA ASN A 90 5.20 -9.27 -2.51
C ASN A 90 6.70 -9.06 -2.33
N GLU A 91 7.38 -10.08 -1.82
CA GLU A 91 8.80 -9.97 -1.49
C GLU A 91 9.68 -9.71 -2.70
N TYR A 92 9.28 -10.19 -3.89
CA TYR A 92 10.05 -9.97 -5.10
C TYR A 92 10.10 -8.49 -5.49
N TYR A 93 8.94 -7.81 -5.49
CA TYR A 93 8.87 -6.42 -5.93
C TYR A 93 9.27 -5.41 -4.85
N PHE A 94 9.00 -5.71 -3.59
CA PHE A 94 9.12 -4.71 -2.52
C PHE A 94 10.29 -4.98 -1.56
N ALA A 95 11.19 -5.89 -1.91
CA ALA A 95 12.32 -6.27 -1.04
C ALA A 95 13.50 -5.30 -1.06
N GLY A 96 13.50 -4.32 -1.97
CA GLY A 96 14.62 -3.38 -2.09
C GLY A 96 14.80 -2.47 -0.87
N PRO A 97 16.00 -1.88 -0.71
CA PRO A 97 16.28 -0.99 0.43
C PRO A 97 15.57 0.35 0.35
N LYS A 98 15.03 0.70 -0.79
CA LYS A 98 14.32 1.96 -1.07
C LYS A 98 13.05 1.68 -1.85
N PRO A 99 11.99 2.52 -1.70
CA PRO A 99 10.78 2.39 -2.50
C PRO A 99 11.02 2.56 -3.99
N TYR A 100 11.92 3.47 -4.35
CA TYR A 100 12.23 3.77 -5.74
C TYR A 100 13.68 3.38 -6.06
N GLY A 101 13.89 2.82 -7.22
CA GLY A 101 15.21 2.38 -7.66
C GLY A 101 15.40 2.62 -9.16
N ASN A 102 15.72 1.56 -9.90
CA ASN A 102 15.87 1.62 -11.34
C ASN A 102 14.51 1.83 -12.01
N ILE A 103 14.42 2.76 -12.96
CA ILE A 103 13.15 3.09 -13.61
C ILE A 103 12.49 1.89 -14.29
N TYR A 104 13.27 1.00 -14.88
CA TYR A 104 12.72 -0.19 -15.56
C TYR A 104 12.09 -1.16 -14.56
N GLU A 105 12.73 -1.36 -13.42
CA GLU A 105 12.21 -2.21 -12.35
C GLU A 105 11.00 -1.55 -11.68
N ASP A 106 11.03 -0.23 -11.52
CA ASP A 106 9.95 0.51 -10.91
C ASP A 106 8.67 0.49 -11.75
N ILE A 107 8.80 0.53 -13.08
CA ILE A 107 7.63 0.42 -13.97
C ILE A 107 6.88 -0.88 -13.71
N GLU A 108 7.57 -2.01 -13.67
CA GLU A 108 6.94 -3.31 -13.40
C GLU A 108 6.39 -3.37 -11.97
N LYS A 109 7.18 -2.90 -11.00
CA LYS A 109 6.80 -2.87 -9.58
C LYS A 109 5.48 -2.13 -9.37
N PHE A 110 5.35 -0.92 -9.91
CA PHE A 110 4.17 -0.12 -9.70
C PHE A 110 3.00 -0.50 -10.61
N ALA A 111 3.27 -1.13 -11.76
CA ALA A 111 2.23 -1.79 -12.54
C ALA A 111 1.62 -2.94 -11.73
N PHE A 112 2.45 -3.75 -11.08
CA PHE A 112 2.00 -4.80 -10.17
C PHE A 112 1.15 -4.23 -9.05
N PHE A 113 1.65 -3.20 -8.37
CA PHE A 113 0.93 -2.57 -7.27
C PHE A 113 -0.43 -2.03 -7.71
N SER A 114 -0.48 -1.33 -8.83
CA SER A 114 -1.71 -0.74 -9.35
C SER A 114 -2.77 -1.81 -9.64
N LYS A 115 -2.37 -2.89 -10.29
CA LYS A 115 -3.27 -4.00 -10.58
C LYS A 115 -3.75 -4.69 -9.30
N ALA A 116 -2.85 -4.88 -8.34
CA ALA A 116 -3.19 -5.48 -7.05
C ALA A 116 -4.17 -4.62 -6.27
N ALA A 117 -3.96 -3.30 -6.24
CA ALA A 117 -4.82 -2.37 -5.53
C ALA A 117 -6.25 -2.37 -6.11
N ILE A 118 -6.37 -2.37 -7.43
CA ILE A 118 -7.68 -2.45 -8.11
C ILE A 118 -8.37 -3.77 -7.78
N SER A 119 -7.64 -4.88 -7.81
CA SER A 119 -8.19 -6.20 -7.51
C SER A 119 -8.66 -6.31 -6.06
N CYS A 120 -7.97 -5.65 -5.12
CA CYS A 120 -8.36 -5.63 -3.71
C CYS A 120 -9.61 -4.80 -3.47
N SER A 121 -9.86 -3.78 -4.30
CA SER A 121 -10.99 -2.87 -4.12
C SER A 121 -12.30 -3.42 -4.67
N ALA A 122 -12.24 -4.50 -5.41
CA ALA A 122 -13.41 -5.12 -6.03
C ALA A 122 -14.27 -5.93 -5.05
#